data_28aa650010438fd04ceae48937074f35
#
_entry.id   28aa650010438fd04ceae48937074f35
#
_cell.length_a   1.000
_cell.length_b   1.000
_cell.length_c   1.000
_cell.angle_alpha   90.00
_cell.angle_beta   90.00
_cell.angle_gamma   90.00
#
_symmetry.space_group_name_H-M   'P 1'
#
loop_
_entity.id
_entity.type
_entity.pdbx_description
1 polymer ?
#
loop_
_entity_poly.entity_id
_entity_poly.type
_entity_poly.pdbx_seq_one_letter_code
_entity_poly.pdbx_strand_id
1 'polypeptide(L)'
;MKANQLVLVLLLTGFLVVPATLFLFSGSPDLSLVQTVLASEQPDTSDHGADDTHSGSQSHGHPDLGKLLPLYACIPFACMLLSIALLPLVAGTFWHHHFGKISAFWAASLAIPFVAVYKGDAVYEILHIILADYVPFIILLWALFTVSGGILLKGTLRGTPVVNTGMILLGTILASWMGTTGAAMLMIRPFLRANDFRKNRTFMVVFFIFLVANVGGSLTPLGDPPLFLGFLHGVSFFWTLNIAPHMLVVSTTLLVIYFFLDSWHFKKEGAVVPDDGEKQPLRLVGTYNFIFLGGIVGAVLMSGVLEIGEINTLGVHRAVQDWLRDISLIVLGVLSLWATPWTLREENEFSWFPIIEVAYLFIGIFITMIPCLLLLKAGPDGAFAFLIEAVKEPFHYFWVTGILSAFLDNAPTYLTFFNTALGSFYSGMPEAASVPLLMTDRMIYLQAISTGAVFFGAVSYIGNAPNFMVRSIAAESGTTMPSFFGYILKYSLVFLIPSFVIVTLIFF
;
A
#
# COMPACT_ATOMS: atom_id res chain seq x y z
N MET A 1 13.22 -1.32 26.55
CA MET A 1 12.35 -1.82 25.48
C MET A 1 10.99 -2.12 26.07
N LYS A 2 9.92 -1.42 25.67
CA LYS A 2 8.55 -1.71 26.16
C LYS A 2 8.08 -3.02 25.49
N ALA A 3 7.25 -3.80 26.19
CA ALA A 3 6.80 -5.14 25.74
C ALA A 3 6.34 -5.22 24.27
N ASN A 4 5.70 -4.17 23.74
CA ASN A 4 5.25 -4.10 22.35
C ASN A 4 6.39 -4.00 21.33
N GLN A 5 7.54 -3.46 21.70
CA GLN A 5 8.74 -3.43 20.83
C GLN A 5 9.36 -4.82 20.73
N LEU A 6 9.35 -5.55 21.84
CA LEU A 6 9.82 -6.93 21.88
C LEU A 6 8.92 -7.83 21.04
N VAL A 7 7.60 -7.63 21.06
CA VAL A 7 6.64 -8.40 20.28
C VAL A 7 6.81 -8.14 18.77
N LEU A 8 7.00 -6.88 18.35
CA LEU A 8 7.22 -6.57 16.93
C LEU A 8 8.59 -7.10 16.44
N VAL A 9 9.65 -6.95 17.25
CA VAL A 9 10.97 -7.54 16.95
C VAL A 9 10.89 -9.06 16.96
N LEU A 10 10.14 -9.68 17.88
CA LEU A 10 9.93 -11.13 17.90
C LEU A 10 9.07 -11.62 16.74
N LEU A 11 8.07 -10.87 16.30
CA LEU A 11 7.31 -11.18 15.09
C LEU A 11 8.20 -11.10 13.84
N LEU A 12 8.98 -10.03 13.69
CA LEU A 12 9.89 -9.86 12.56
C LEU A 12 11.08 -10.85 12.62
N THR A 13 11.64 -11.13 13.81
CA THR A 13 12.67 -12.16 13.96
C THR A 13 12.11 -13.57 13.86
N GLY A 14 10.88 -13.81 14.30
CA GLY A 14 10.17 -15.07 14.04
C GLY A 14 9.99 -15.33 12.55
N PHE A 15 9.66 -14.31 11.76
CA PHE A 15 9.59 -14.38 10.29
C PHE A 15 10.97 -14.57 9.63
N LEU A 16 12.06 -14.16 10.26
CA LEU A 16 13.44 -14.42 9.79
C LEU A 16 13.97 -15.76 10.23
N VAL A 17 13.67 -16.18 11.46
CA VAL A 17 14.19 -17.42 12.04
C VAL A 17 13.51 -18.64 11.40
N VAL A 18 12.23 -18.58 11.08
CA VAL A 18 11.51 -19.71 10.45
C VAL A 18 12.07 -20.05 9.06
N PRO A 19 12.32 -19.11 8.12
CA PRO A 19 12.98 -19.45 6.87
C PRO A 19 14.46 -19.82 7.04
N ALA A 20 15.18 -19.17 7.95
CA ALA A 20 16.61 -19.47 8.20
C ALA A 20 16.81 -20.84 8.86
N THR A 21 15.94 -21.21 9.80
CA THR A 21 15.97 -22.55 10.41
C THR A 21 15.50 -23.63 9.41
N LEU A 22 14.50 -23.34 8.57
CA LEU A 22 14.11 -24.23 7.48
C LEU A 22 15.23 -24.39 6.45
N PHE A 23 15.98 -23.33 6.17
CA PHE A 23 17.15 -23.40 5.27
C PHE A 23 18.29 -24.23 5.88
N LEU A 24 18.53 -24.14 7.20
CA LEU A 24 19.54 -24.94 7.90
C LEU A 24 19.11 -26.39 8.12
N PHE A 25 17.82 -26.70 8.17
CA PHE A 25 17.26 -28.04 8.36
C PHE A 25 16.80 -28.73 7.07
N SER A 26 16.84 -28.07 5.91
CA SER A 26 16.55 -28.70 4.60
C SER A 26 17.58 -29.79 4.22
N GLY A 27 18.60 -30.02 5.05
CA GLY A 27 19.57 -31.10 4.91
C GLY A 27 19.30 -32.37 5.75
N SER A 28 18.18 -32.49 6.47
CA SER A 28 17.83 -33.68 7.25
C SER A 28 16.52 -34.32 6.77
N PRO A 29 16.48 -35.65 6.57
CA PRO A 29 15.37 -36.34 6.01
C PRO A 29 14.39 -36.77 7.09
N ASP A 30 13.44 -35.95 7.52
CA ASP A 30 12.23 -36.42 8.23
C ASP A 30 11.16 -35.33 8.37
N LEU A 31 10.71 -34.81 7.23
CA LEU A 31 9.45 -34.06 7.13
C LEU A 31 8.34 -34.95 6.56
N SER A 32 8.31 -36.21 6.99
CA SER A 32 7.39 -37.23 6.46
C SER A 32 5.91 -36.98 6.73
N LEU A 33 5.56 -36.16 7.75
CA LEU A 33 4.16 -35.89 8.05
C LEU A 33 3.55 -34.82 7.12
N VAL A 34 4.31 -33.84 6.64
CA VAL A 34 3.82 -32.84 5.69
C VAL A 34 3.81 -33.43 4.26
N GLN A 35 4.81 -34.27 3.93
CA GLN A 35 4.84 -34.99 2.65
C GLN A 35 3.78 -36.11 2.57
N THR A 36 3.39 -36.74 3.67
CA THR A 36 2.37 -37.81 3.65
C THR A 36 0.98 -37.21 3.37
N VAL A 37 0.70 -35.99 3.75
CA VAL A 37 -0.56 -35.32 3.40
C VAL A 37 -0.58 -34.86 1.94
N LEU A 38 0.59 -34.58 1.35
CA LEU A 38 0.74 -34.14 -0.04
C LEU A 38 0.93 -35.30 -1.05
N ALA A 39 1.21 -36.55 -0.57
CA ALA A 39 1.58 -37.67 -1.43
C ALA A 39 0.47 -38.73 -1.65
N SER A 40 -0.76 -38.51 -1.20
CA SER A 40 -1.82 -39.49 -1.23
C SER A 40 -2.79 -39.42 -2.41
N GLU A 41 -2.37 -38.98 -3.60
CA GLU A 41 -3.13 -39.25 -4.84
C GLU A 41 -2.21 -39.21 -6.07
N GLN A 42 -1.57 -40.37 -6.39
CA GLN A 42 -1.20 -40.69 -7.77
C GLN A 42 -2.08 -41.83 -8.26
N PRO A 43 -2.80 -41.70 -9.36
CA PRO A 43 -3.33 -42.84 -10.08
C PRO A 43 -2.24 -43.40 -11.02
N ASP A 44 -1.98 -44.71 -10.88
CA ASP A 44 -1.24 -45.50 -11.84
C ASP A 44 -1.88 -45.42 -13.24
N THR A 45 -1.10 -45.06 -14.25
CA THR A 45 -1.29 -45.52 -15.62
C THR A 45 0.06 -45.71 -16.29
N SER A 46 0.40 -46.99 -16.49
CA SER A 46 1.38 -47.43 -17.47
C SER A 46 0.82 -47.27 -18.90
N ASP A 47 1.51 -46.74 -19.84
CA ASP A 47 2.17 -47.40 -20.97
C ASP A 47 2.38 -46.50 -22.21
N HIS A 48 3.56 -46.67 -22.81
CA HIS A 48 3.99 -46.44 -24.20
C HIS A 48 4.07 -45.06 -24.88
N GLY A 49 5.31 -44.65 -25.08
CA GLY A 49 5.89 -44.57 -26.45
C GLY A 49 6.03 -43.21 -27.10
N ALA A 50 7.31 -42.83 -27.34
CA ALA A 50 7.86 -41.98 -28.38
C ALA A 50 8.05 -40.45 -28.09
N ASP A 51 9.32 -40.15 -27.87
CA ASP A 51 10.13 -39.02 -28.42
C ASP A 51 9.39 -37.78 -28.93
N ASP A 52 9.60 -36.68 -28.20
CA ASP A 52 9.96 -35.40 -28.81
C ASP A 52 10.43 -34.40 -27.71
N THR A 53 11.66 -33.95 -27.90
CA THR A 53 12.36 -32.95 -27.10
C THR A 53 11.73 -31.54 -27.25
N HIS A 54 10.97 -31.11 -26.26
CA HIS A 54 10.77 -29.69 -25.97
C HIS A 54 10.81 -29.48 -24.47
N SER A 55 11.85 -28.78 -24.01
CA SER A 55 11.98 -28.27 -22.64
C SER A 55 10.91 -27.21 -22.38
N GLY A 56 9.70 -27.65 -22.07
CA GLY A 56 8.65 -26.83 -21.52
C GLY A 56 8.68 -26.99 -20.00
N SER A 57 8.81 -25.91 -19.27
CA SER A 57 8.59 -25.86 -17.84
C SER A 57 7.22 -26.48 -17.53
N GLN A 58 7.23 -27.61 -16.83
CA GLN A 58 6.01 -28.27 -16.35
C GLN A 58 5.36 -27.33 -15.33
N SER A 59 4.34 -26.60 -15.76
CA SER A 59 3.35 -26.07 -14.85
C SER A 59 2.63 -27.29 -14.25
N HIS A 60 2.84 -27.54 -12.97
CA HIS A 60 2.01 -28.49 -12.24
C HIS A 60 0.57 -27.99 -12.39
N GLY A 61 -0.27 -28.77 -13.08
CA GLY A 61 -1.66 -28.44 -13.35
C GLY A 61 -2.50 -28.48 -12.08
N HIS A 62 -2.39 -27.44 -11.26
CA HIS A 62 -3.41 -27.17 -10.26
C HIS A 62 -4.70 -26.84 -11.00
N PRO A 63 -5.86 -27.39 -10.58
CA PRO A 63 -7.14 -27.04 -11.18
C PRO A 63 -7.27 -25.52 -11.15
N ASP A 64 -7.79 -24.93 -12.23
CA ASP A 64 -8.02 -23.47 -12.31
C ASP A 64 -9.12 -23.09 -11.30
N LEU A 65 -8.69 -22.87 -10.05
CA LEU A 65 -9.59 -22.56 -8.92
C LEU A 65 -10.48 -21.37 -9.25
N GLY A 66 -10.00 -20.45 -10.08
CA GLY A 66 -10.77 -19.28 -10.49
C GLY A 66 -12.05 -19.63 -11.27
N LYS A 67 -12.09 -20.78 -11.97
CA LYS A 67 -13.30 -21.26 -12.65
C LYS A 67 -14.22 -22.06 -11.74
N LEU A 68 -13.71 -22.61 -10.65
CA LEU A 68 -14.44 -23.46 -9.72
C LEU A 68 -15.04 -22.69 -8.54
N LEU A 69 -14.46 -21.54 -8.19
CA LEU A 69 -14.88 -20.75 -7.03
C LEU A 69 -16.24 -20.08 -7.28
N PRO A 70 -17.17 -20.16 -6.32
CA PRO A 70 -18.42 -19.44 -6.38
C PRO A 70 -18.24 -17.99 -5.94
N LEU A 71 -19.06 -17.08 -6.48
CA LEU A 71 -19.01 -15.63 -6.16
C LEU A 71 -19.17 -15.33 -4.65
N TYR A 72 -19.93 -16.15 -3.92
CA TYR A 72 -20.11 -15.96 -2.47
C TYR A 72 -18.81 -16.17 -1.66
N ALA A 73 -17.76 -16.78 -2.24
CA ALA A 73 -16.46 -16.88 -1.60
C ALA A 73 -15.79 -15.49 -1.39
N CYS A 74 -16.26 -14.45 -2.09
CA CYS A 74 -15.81 -13.09 -1.91
C CYS A 74 -16.52 -12.35 -0.75
N ILE A 75 -17.55 -12.94 -0.11
CA ILE A 75 -18.28 -12.30 1.00
C ILE A 75 -17.36 -11.93 2.16
N PRO A 76 -16.44 -12.79 2.65
CA PRO A 76 -15.52 -12.41 3.72
C PRO A 76 -14.67 -11.18 3.39
N PHE A 77 -14.22 -11.05 2.13
CA PHE A 77 -13.47 -9.88 1.66
C PHE A 77 -14.34 -8.61 1.69
N ALA A 78 -15.54 -8.66 1.13
CA ALA A 78 -16.47 -7.53 1.17
C ALA A 78 -16.80 -7.11 2.61
N CYS A 79 -17.05 -8.07 3.51
CA CYS A 79 -17.31 -7.81 4.91
C CYS A 79 -16.09 -7.25 5.66
N MET A 80 -14.87 -7.72 5.32
CA MET A 80 -13.63 -7.15 5.88
C MET A 80 -13.48 -5.68 5.49
N LEU A 81 -13.65 -5.35 4.21
CA LEU A 81 -13.58 -3.98 3.71
C LEU A 81 -14.68 -3.08 4.32
N LEU A 82 -15.92 -3.58 4.41
CA LEU A 82 -17.01 -2.87 5.08
C LEU A 82 -16.74 -2.66 6.57
N SER A 83 -16.11 -3.62 7.25
CA SER A 83 -15.70 -3.47 8.66
C SER A 83 -14.68 -2.34 8.82
N ILE A 84 -13.68 -2.25 7.96
CA ILE A 84 -12.68 -1.17 7.95
C ILE A 84 -13.36 0.18 7.66
N ALA A 85 -14.29 0.22 6.72
CA ALA A 85 -14.96 1.44 6.29
C ALA A 85 -15.97 1.98 7.34
N LEU A 86 -16.75 1.11 7.96
CA LEU A 86 -17.89 1.51 8.78
C LEU A 86 -17.60 1.53 10.29
N LEU A 87 -16.88 0.52 10.82
CA LEU A 87 -16.70 0.39 12.26
C LEU A 87 -15.93 1.57 12.91
N PRO A 88 -14.88 2.14 12.30
CA PRO A 88 -14.24 3.34 12.83
C PRO A 88 -15.20 4.54 12.93
N LEU A 89 -16.21 4.61 12.05
CA LEU A 89 -17.17 5.71 12.00
C LEU A 89 -18.31 5.55 12.99
N VAL A 90 -18.80 4.32 13.15
CA VAL A 90 -20.02 4.01 13.96
C VAL A 90 -19.65 3.61 15.37
N ALA A 91 -18.57 2.91 15.58
CA ALA A 91 -18.13 2.32 16.84
C ALA A 91 -16.62 2.46 17.03
N GLY A 92 -16.06 3.67 16.92
CA GLY A 92 -14.62 3.95 16.89
C GLY A 92 -13.85 3.36 18.08
N THR A 93 -14.37 3.49 19.32
CA THR A 93 -13.75 2.91 20.52
C THR A 93 -13.69 1.39 20.45
N PHE A 94 -14.77 0.75 19.99
CA PHE A 94 -14.81 -0.71 19.82
C PHE A 94 -13.80 -1.14 18.75
N TRP A 95 -13.76 -0.46 17.61
CA TRP A 95 -12.81 -0.71 16.54
C TRP A 95 -11.38 -0.66 17.04
N HIS A 96 -11.00 0.41 17.72
CA HIS A 96 -9.65 0.65 18.23
C HIS A 96 -9.09 -0.48 19.13
N HIS A 97 -10.00 -1.15 19.87
CA HIS A 97 -9.62 -2.27 20.75
C HIS A 97 -9.74 -3.65 20.09
N HIS A 98 -10.44 -3.77 18.95
CA HIS A 98 -10.81 -5.07 18.39
C HIS A 98 -10.48 -5.27 16.90
N PHE A 99 -9.89 -4.27 16.20
CA PHE A 99 -9.60 -4.38 14.77
C PHE A 99 -8.82 -5.66 14.40
N GLY A 100 -7.81 -6.05 15.18
CA GLY A 100 -7.06 -7.28 14.96
C GLY A 100 -7.89 -8.56 15.10
N LYS A 101 -8.87 -8.58 16.04
CA LYS A 101 -9.78 -9.73 16.21
C LYS A 101 -10.79 -9.81 15.06
N ILE A 102 -11.26 -8.66 14.57
CA ILE A 102 -12.19 -8.58 13.44
C ILE A 102 -11.47 -9.04 12.17
N SER A 103 -10.24 -8.60 11.96
CA SER A 103 -9.39 -9.06 10.87
C SER A 103 -9.17 -10.57 10.91
N ALA A 104 -8.78 -11.10 12.07
CA ALA A 104 -8.59 -12.55 12.27
C ALA A 104 -9.89 -13.35 12.06
N PHE A 105 -11.03 -12.81 12.48
CA PHE A 105 -12.35 -13.43 12.28
C PHE A 105 -12.67 -13.58 10.78
N TRP A 106 -12.53 -12.51 9.98
CA TRP A 106 -12.80 -12.56 8.55
C TRP A 106 -11.77 -13.45 7.81
N ALA A 107 -10.49 -13.37 8.17
CA ALA A 107 -9.47 -14.27 7.63
C ALA A 107 -9.81 -15.75 7.89
N ALA A 108 -10.17 -16.10 9.12
CA ALA A 108 -10.56 -17.44 9.49
C ALA A 108 -11.87 -17.90 8.82
N SER A 109 -12.85 -17.00 8.66
CA SER A 109 -14.12 -17.30 8.00
C SER A 109 -13.98 -17.70 6.53
N LEU A 110 -12.89 -17.24 5.86
CA LEU A 110 -12.51 -17.74 4.55
C LEU A 110 -11.57 -18.94 4.66
N ALA A 111 -10.44 -18.82 5.37
CA ALA A 111 -9.36 -19.80 5.33
C ALA A 111 -9.82 -21.20 5.76
N ILE A 112 -10.66 -21.31 6.81
CA ILE A 112 -11.12 -22.59 7.32
C ILE A 112 -11.94 -23.35 6.27
N PRO A 113 -13.06 -22.82 5.70
CA PRO A 113 -13.80 -23.54 4.67
C PRO A 113 -13.02 -23.70 3.37
N PHE A 114 -12.17 -22.76 3.01
CA PHE A 114 -11.36 -22.82 1.81
C PHE A 114 -10.38 -24.01 1.86
N VAL A 115 -9.65 -24.16 2.97
CA VAL A 115 -8.76 -25.33 3.19
C VAL A 115 -9.55 -26.63 3.32
N ALA A 116 -10.73 -26.63 3.97
CA ALA A 116 -11.54 -27.82 4.11
C ALA A 116 -12.04 -28.37 2.76
N VAL A 117 -12.36 -27.50 1.80
CA VAL A 117 -12.88 -27.87 0.47
C VAL A 117 -11.76 -28.14 -0.52
N TYR A 118 -10.79 -27.23 -0.65
CA TYR A 118 -9.77 -27.24 -1.70
C TYR A 118 -8.40 -27.76 -1.23
N LYS A 119 -8.29 -28.15 0.06
CA LYS A 119 -7.12 -28.82 0.65
C LYS A 119 -5.77 -28.17 0.31
N GLY A 120 -4.88 -28.90 -0.39
CA GLY A 120 -3.52 -28.49 -0.74
C GLY A 120 -3.48 -27.22 -1.59
N ASP A 121 -4.39 -27.07 -2.55
CA ASP A 121 -4.45 -25.90 -3.42
C ASP A 121 -4.81 -24.63 -2.62
N ALA A 122 -5.75 -24.74 -1.67
CA ALA A 122 -6.08 -23.62 -0.78
C ALA A 122 -4.90 -23.24 0.13
N VAL A 123 -4.17 -24.22 0.65
CA VAL A 123 -2.98 -23.96 1.48
C VAL A 123 -1.90 -23.27 0.64
N TYR A 124 -1.69 -23.73 -0.59
CA TYR A 124 -0.73 -23.09 -1.51
C TYR A 124 -1.08 -21.63 -1.77
N GLU A 125 -2.33 -21.31 -2.11
CA GLU A 125 -2.77 -19.93 -2.37
C GLU A 125 -2.62 -19.02 -1.14
N ILE A 126 -2.96 -19.53 0.06
CA ILE A 126 -2.76 -18.79 1.32
C ILE A 126 -1.26 -18.56 1.59
N LEU A 127 -0.42 -19.58 1.42
CA LEU A 127 1.02 -19.43 1.61
C LEU A 127 1.63 -18.50 0.57
N HIS A 128 1.19 -18.60 -0.68
CA HIS A 128 1.65 -17.74 -1.77
C HIS A 128 1.38 -16.27 -1.44
N ILE A 129 0.14 -15.91 -1.13
CA ILE A 129 -0.23 -14.52 -0.84
C ILE A 129 0.47 -13.99 0.42
N ILE A 130 0.69 -14.83 1.43
CA ILE A 130 1.43 -14.43 2.63
C ILE A 130 2.91 -14.18 2.31
N LEU A 131 3.57 -15.10 1.60
CA LEU A 131 5.01 -15.04 1.37
C LEU A 131 5.40 -14.10 0.23
N ALA A 132 4.60 -14.04 -0.84
CA ALA A 132 4.92 -13.24 -2.02
C ALA A 132 4.42 -11.79 -1.90
N ASP A 133 3.28 -11.55 -1.22
CA ASP A 133 2.65 -10.24 -1.18
C ASP A 133 2.70 -9.62 0.22
N TYR A 134 2.06 -10.25 1.22
CA TYR A 134 1.88 -9.65 2.55
C TYR A 134 3.21 -9.38 3.28
N VAL A 135 4.11 -10.36 3.35
CA VAL A 135 5.37 -10.23 4.09
C VAL A 135 6.28 -9.15 3.49
N PRO A 136 6.56 -9.12 2.17
CA PRO A 136 7.34 -8.05 1.56
C PRO A 136 6.71 -6.67 1.76
N PHE A 137 5.39 -6.60 1.62
CA PHE A 137 4.63 -5.39 1.80
C PHE A 137 4.78 -4.79 3.20
N ILE A 138 4.60 -5.60 4.24
CA ILE A 138 4.74 -5.14 5.63
C ILE A 138 6.19 -4.82 5.97
N ILE A 139 7.15 -5.56 5.47
CA ILE A 139 8.58 -5.27 5.66
C ILE A 139 8.93 -3.90 5.08
N LEU A 140 8.49 -3.60 3.86
CA LEU A 140 8.73 -2.29 3.24
C LEU A 140 8.10 -1.15 4.05
N LEU A 141 6.81 -1.27 4.37
CA LEU A 141 6.10 -0.25 5.14
C LEU A 141 6.75 -0.02 6.49
N TRP A 142 7.14 -1.08 7.20
CA TRP A 142 7.84 -1.00 8.47
C TRP A 142 9.21 -0.31 8.33
N ALA A 143 9.99 -0.65 7.30
CA ALA A 143 11.30 -0.05 7.08
C ALA A 143 11.18 1.45 6.77
N LEU A 144 10.30 1.83 5.83
CA LEU A 144 10.05 3.23 5.50
C LEU A 144 9.53 4.03 6.71
N PHE A 145 8.57 3.47 7.45
CA PHE A 145 8.00 4.09 8.65
C PHE A 145 9.07 4.30 9.73
N THR A 146 9.91 3.29 9.97
CA THR A 146 10.97 3.32 10.96
C THR A 146 12.04 4.36 10.63
N VAL A 147 12.49 4.38 9.38
CA VAL A 147 13.53 5.30 8.91
C VAL A 147 12.99 6.74 8.88
N SER A 148 11.80 6.95 8.35
CA SER A 148 11.16 8.27 8.31
C SER A 148 10.88 8.84 9.70
N GLY A 149 10.48 8.00 10.65
CA GLY A 149 10.27 8.38 12.05
C GLY A 149 11.55 8.83 12.79
N GLY A 150 12.73 8.56 12.21
CA GLY A 150 14.03 9.03 12.69
C GLY A 150 14.46 10.39 12.13
N ILE A 151 13.66 11.05 11.31
CA ILE A 151 13.95 12.35 10.71
C ILE A 151 13.00 13.39 11.31
N LEU A 152 13.54 14.51 11.78
CA LEU A 152 12.76 15.57 12.41
C LEU A 152 13.16 16.95 11.87
N LEU A 153 12.17 17.73 11.44
CA LEU A 153 12.36 19.13 11.05
C LEU A 153 12.11 20.03 12.27
N LYS A 154 13.18 20.67 12.77
CA LYS A 154 13.17 21.66 13.85
C LYS A 154 13.35 23.07 13.30
N GLY A 155 12.89 24.05 14.03
CA GLY A 155 13.04 25.48 13.73
C GLY A 155 11.71 26.20 13.63
N THR A 156 11.78 27.53 13.48
CA THR A 156 10.60 28.39 13.43
C THR A 156 10.22 28.64 11.98
N LEU A 157 9.14 27.98 11.53
CA LEU A 157 8.48 28.30 10.26
C LEU A 157 7.28 29.21 10.54
N ARG A 158 7.07 30.21 9.68
CA ARG A 158 5.90 31.08 9.73
C ARG A 158 4.98 30.77 8.55
N GLY A 159 3.78 30.34 8.85
CA GLY A 159 2.80 29.88 7.88
C GLY A 159 2.17 30.99 7.05
N THR A 160 2.96 31.62 6.17
CA THR A 160 2.42 32.48 5.11
C THR A 160 1.91 31.61 3.95
N PRO A 161 1.02 32.12 3.08
CA PRO A 161 0.50 31.32 1.95
C PRO A 161 1.61 30.74 1.05
N VAL A 162 2.70 31.48 0.83
CA VAL A 162 3.85 31.00 0.03
C VAL A 162 4.58 29.86 0.77
N VAL A 163 4.86 30.06 2.07
CA VAL A 163 5.54 29.03 2.88
C VAL A 163 4.70 27.78 2.99
N ASN A 164 3.41 27.91 3.24
CA ASN A 164 2.48 26.79 3.34
C ASN A 164 2.41 25.99 2.03
N THR A 165 2.27 26.68 0.89
CA THR A 165 2.29 26.05 -0.43
C THR A 165 3.61 25.33 -0.69
N GLY A 166 4.74 25.96 -0.33
CA GLY A 166 6.07 25.36 -0.42
C GLY A 166 6.24 24.11 0.46
N MET A 167 5.68 24.12 1.69
CA MET A 167 5.71 22.96 2.58
C MET A 167 4.89 21.79 2.03
N ILE A 168 3.69 22.05 1.51
CA ILE A 168 2.85 21.01 0.88
C ILE A 168 3.54 20.47 -0.38
N LEU A 169 4.10 21.34 -1.23
CA LEU A 169 4.84 20.90 -2.42
C LEU A 169 6.03 20.03 -2.04
N LEU A 170 6.82 20.44 -1.05
CA LEU A 170 7.95 19.63 -0.56
C LEU A 170 7.48 18.27 -0.04
N GLY A 171 6.43 18.25 0.77
CA GLY A 171 5.82 17.00 1.27
C GLY A 171 5.33 16.10 0.14
N THR A 172 4.72 16.69 -0.90
CA THR A 172 4.25 15.97 -2.09
C THR A 172 5.41 15.31 -2.85
N ILE A 173 6.54 16.01 -3.00
CA ILE A 173 7.74 15.44 -3.63
C ILE A 173 8.34 14.32 -2.78
N LEU A 174 8.46 14.54 -1.47
CA LEU A 174 9.02 13.55 -0.54
C LEU A 174 8.17 12.28 -0.46
N ALA A 175 6.85 12.39 -0.61
CA ALA A 175 5.93 11.25 -0.50
C ALA A 175 6.26 10.13 -1.49
N SER A 176 6.69 10.44 -2.70
CA SER A 176 7.09 9.43 -3.69
C SER A 176 8.37 8.65 -3.31
N TRP A 177 9.21 9.16 -2.40
CA TRP A 177 10.50 8.55 -2.06
C TRP A 177 10.55 7.89 -0.69
N MET A 178 9.80 8.42 0.27
CA MET A 178 9.79 7.92 1.65
C MET A 178 8.41 7.39 2.10
N GLY A 179 7.50 7.25 1.14
CA GLY A 179 6.12 6.84 1.37
C GLY A 179 5.22 8.00 1.83
N THR A 180 3.94 7.93 1.47
CA THR A 180 2.93 8.90 1.88
C THR A 180 2.84 9.03 3.39
N THR A 181 2.89 7.91 4.13
CA THR A 181 2.90 7.91 5.60
C THR A 181 4.14 8.58 6.17
N GLY A 182 5.34 8.27 5.64
CA GLY A 182 6.61 8.85 6.09
C GLY A 182 6.67 10.36 5.87
N ALA A 183 6.30 10.81 4.67
CA ALA A 183 6.27 12.23 4.34
C ALA A 183 5.22 12.98 5.17
N ALA A 184 4.05 12.39 5.39
CA ALA A 184 3.01 12.97 6.22
C ALA A 184 3.47 13.12 7.67
N MET A 185 4.11 12.11 8.27
CA MET A 185 4.65 12.19 9.63
C MET A 185 5.72 13.27 9.77
N LEU A 186 6.63 13.37 8.80
CA LEU A 186 7.71 14.36 8.81
C LEU A 186 7.17 15.79 8.74
N MET A 187 6.15 16.02 7.92
CA MET A 187 5.74 17.38 7.53
C MET A 187 4.52 17.90 8.29
N ILE A 188 3.60 17.06 8.80
CA ILE A 188 2.34 17.54 9.38
C ILE A 188 2.55 18.36 10.64
N ARG A 189 3.42 17.94 11.57
CA ARG A 189 3.66 18.69 12.81
C ARG A 189 4.35 20.05 12.58
N PRO A 190 5.44 20.16 11.80
CA PRO A 190 5.99 21.45 11.40
C PRO A 190 4.96 22.34 10.69
N PHE A 191 4.11 21.75 9.84
CA PHE A 191 3.06 22.48 9.13
C PHE A 191 2.01 23.06 10.08
N LEU A 192 1.54 22.27 11.05
CA LEU A 192 0.58 22.74 12.07
C LEU A 192 1.19 23.81 12.97
N ARG A 193 2.44 23.62 13.47
CA ARG A 193 3.15 24.62 14.30
C ARG A 193 3.37 25.92 13.56
N ALA A 194 3.74 25.88 12.28
CA ALA A 194 3.90 27.07 11.45
C ALA A 194 2.62 27.91 11.34
N ASN A 195 1.46 27.27 11.56
CA ASN A 195 0.14 27.86 11.39
C ASN A 195 -0.67 27.98 12.70
N ASP A 196 -0.04 27.90 13.87
CA ASP A 196 -0.74 27.97 15.16
C ASP A 196 -1.50 29.29 15.37
N PHE A 197 -1.00 30.37 14.80
CA PHE A 197 -1.64 31.69 14.86
C PHE A 197 -2.87 31.85 13.94
N ARG A 198 -3.10 30.88 13.02
CA ARG A 198 -4.21 30.90 12.06
C ARG A 198 -5.52 30.43 12.70
N LYS A 199 -6.62 31.15 12.44
CA LYS A 199 -7.95 30.82 12.95
C LYS A 199 -8.58 29.63 12.23
N ASN A 200 -8.37 29.56 10.91
CA ASN A 200 -8.93 28.47 10.11
C ASN A 200 -7.80 27.60 9.51
N ARG A 201 -7.55 26.45 10.14
CA ARG A 201 -6.53 25.47 9.71
C ARG A 201 -7.13 24.26 9.01
N THR A 202 -8.45 24.11 9.04
CA THR A 202 -9.14 22.92 8.54
C THR A 202 -8.83 22.62 7.07
N PHE A 203 -9.03 23.62 6.18
CA PHE A 203 -8.78 23.45 4.75
C PHE A 203 -7.30 23.15 4.46
N MET A 204 -6.39 23.72 5.25
CA MET A 204 -4.95 23.52 5.10
C MET A 204 -4.57 22.05 5.30
N VAL A 205 -5.11 21.44 6.36
CA VAL A 205 -4.92 20.00 6.65
C VAL A 205 -5.57 19.12 5.58
N VAL A 206 -6.73 19.52 5.08
CA VAL A 206 -7.41 18.77 4.01
C VAL A 206 -6.56 18.74 2.73
N PHE A 207 -6.02 19.88 2.29
CA PHE A 207 -5.12 19.91 1.12
C PHE A 207 -3.80 19.19 1.37
N PHE A 208 -3.31 19.20 2.60
CA PHE A 208 -2.17 18.38 2.99
C PHE A 208 -2.48 16.88 2.81
N ILE A 209 -3.65 16.42 3.22
CA ILE A 209 -4.11 15.03 2.99
C ILE A 209 -4.19 14.75 1.48
N PHE A 210 -4.79 15.62 0.69
CA PHE A 210 -4.92 15.45 -0.74
C PHE A 210 -3.56 15.22 -1.42
N LEU A 211 -2.61 16.07 -1.12
CA LEU A 211 -1.35 16.13 -1.83
C LEU A 211 -0.27 15.24 -1.21
N VAL A 212 0.02 15.44 0.08
CA VAL A 212 1.15 14.74 0.73
C VAL A 212 0.81 13.30 1.07
N ALA A 213 -0.40 13.07 1.59
CA ALA A 213 -0.79 11.75 2.04
C ALA A 213 -1.34 10.84 0.92
N ASN A 214 -1.51 11.35 -0.32
CA ASN A 214 -2.04 10.55 -1.44
C ASN A 214 -1.34 10.88 -2.76
N VAL A 215 -1.74 11.95 -3.46
CA VAL A 215 -1.27 12.26 -4.82
C VAL A 215 0.25 12.25 -4.94
N GLY A 216 0.96 12.74 -3.91
CA GLY A 216 2.41 12.75 -3.83
C GLY A 216 3.07 11.38 -3.88
N GLY A 217 2.36 10.30 -3.52
CA GLY A 217 2.90 8.94 -3.52
C GLY A 217 2.99 8.27 -4.89
N SER A 218 2.59 8.93 -5.98
CA SER A 218 2.34 8.24 -7.25
C SER A 218 3.55 7.98 -8.15
N LEU A 219 4.76 8.53 -7.87
CA LEU A 219 5.89 8.44 -8.82
C LEU A 219 6.81 7.23 -8.65
N THR A 220 6.75 6.54 -7.52
CA THR A 220 7.56 5.33 -7.31
C THR A 220 6.77 4.27 -6.55
N PRO A 221 7.15 3.00 -6.65
CA PRO A 221 6.56 1.93 -5.84
C PRO A 221 6.70 2.15 -4.32
N LEU A 222 7.65 2.96 -3.88
CA LEU A 222 7.85 3.29 -2.47
C LEU A 222 6.86 4.34 -1.96
N GLY A 223 6.23 5.09 -2.88
CA GLY A 223 5.38 6.22 -2.55
C GLY A 223 4.05 5.81 -1.93
N ASP A 224 3.38 4.86 -2.53
CA ASP A 224 2.05 4.44 -2.06
C ASP A 224 1.84 2.92 -2.22
N PRO A 225 1.15 2.26 -1.27
CA PRO A 225 0.92 0.82 -1.25
C PRO A 225 0.49 0.18 -2.58
N PRO A 226 -0.46 0.73 -3.34
CA PRO A 226 -0.88 0.17 -4.63
C PRO A 226 0.28 -0.06 -5.60
N LEU A 227 1.17 0.91 -5.70
CA LEU A 227 2.26 0.86 -6.67
C LEU A 227 3.34 -0.16 -6.27
N PHE A 228 3.54 -0.35 -4.96
CA PHE A 228 4.44 -1.39 -4.48
C PHE A 228 3.86 -2.79 -4.74
N LEU A 229 2.56 -2.98 -4.57
CA LEU A 229 1.92 -4.23 -4.94
C LEU A 229 2.05 -4.50 -6.46
N GLY A 230 1.86 -3.49 -7.29
CA GLY A 230 2.15 -3.61 -8.72
C GLY A 230 3.60 -4.03 -9.00
N PHE A 231 4.56 -3.48 -8.25
CA PHE A 231 5.97 -3.85 -8.36
C PHE A 231 6.21 -5.32 -7.94
N LEU A 232 5.59 -5.81 -6.88
CA LEU A 232 5.65 -7.21 -6.47
C LEU A 232 5.10 -8.15 -7.55
N HIS A 233 4.12 -7.69 -8.32
CA HIS A 233 3.51 -8.40 -9.45
C HIS A 233 4.20 -8.11 -10.80
N GLY A 234 5.45 -7.62 -10.82
CA GLY A 234 6.27 -7.49 -12.00
C GLY A 234 6.17 -6.17 -12.77
N VAL A 235 5.44 -5.17 -12.26
CA VAL A 235 5.50 -3.82 -12.81
C VAL A 235 6.86 -3.21 -12.50
N SER A 236 7.60 -2.75 -13.53
CA SER A 236 8.94 -2.24 -13.31
C SER A 236 8.95 -0.96 -12.46
N PHE A 237 10.00 -0.79 -11.64
CA PHE A 237 10.11 0.34 -10.70
C PHE A 237 9.91 1.70 -11.37
N PHE A 238 10.57 1.92 -12.50
CA PHE A 238 10.50 3.20 -13.22
C PHE A 238 9.27 3.34 -14.11
N TRP A 239 8.47 2.27 -14.28
CA TRP A 239 7.23 2.36 -15.05
C TRP A 239 6.27 3.40 -14.47
N THR A 240 6.25 3.54 -13.15
CA THR A 240 5.40 4.50 -12.43
C THR A 240 5.69 5.95 -12.81
N LEU A 241 6.86 6.27 -13.37
CA LEU A 241 7.15 7.61 -13.91
C LEU A 241 6.24 7.99 -15.08
N ASN A 242 5.63 7.03 -15.78
CA ASN A 242 4.61 7.30 -16.79
C ASN A 242 3.35 7.95 -16.20
N ILE A 243 3.17 7.91 -14.89
CA ILE A 243 2.08 8.59 -14.17
C ILE A 243 2.43 10.06 -13.86
N ALA A 244 3.69 10.48 -14.02
CA ALA A 244 4.13 11.84 -13.68
C ALA A 244 3.29 12.95 -14.33
N PRO A 245 2.87 12.88 -15.60
CA PRO A 245 2.01 13.92 -16.19
C PRO A 245 0.66 14.03 -15.47
N HIS A 246 0.05 12.90 -15.10
CA HIS A 246 -1.21 12.84 -14.35
C HIS A 246 -1.06 13.49 -12.97
N MET A 247 -0.01 13.10 -12.23
CA MET A 247 0.31 13.68 -10.94
C MET A 247 0.57 15.19 -11.03
N LEU A 248 1.32 15.65 -12.04
CA LEU A 248 1.62 17.07 -12.23
C LEU A 248 0.35 17.88 -12.47
N VAL A 249 -0.60 17.40 -13.28
CA VAL A 249 -1.88 18.08 -13.52
C VAL A 249 -2.66 18.22 -12.22
N VAL A 250 -2.84 17.13 -11.46
CA VAL A 250 -3.60 17.17 -10.19
C VAL A 250 -2.88 18.02 -9.15
N SER A 251 -1.58 17.81 -8.96
CA SER A 251 -0.81 18.53 -7.93
C SER A 251 -0.76 20.02 -8.22
N THR A 252 -0.51 20.40 -9.48
CA THR A 252 -0.48 21.83 -9.85
C THR A 252 -1.85 22.48 -9.66
N THR A 253 -2.93 21.83 -10.12
CA THR A 253 -4.29 22.33 -9.96
C THR A 253 -4.61 22.56 -8.48
N LEU A 254 -4.35 21.55 -7.63
CA LEU A 254 -4.64 21.66 -6.19
C LEU A 254 -3.74 22.66 -5.47
N LEU A 255 -2.44 22.74 -5.81
CA LEU A 255 -1.53 23.73 -5.21
C LEU A 255 -1.91 25.17 -5.58
N VAL A 256 -2.32 25.41 -6.82
CA VAL A 256 -2.80 26.73 -7.26
C VAL A 256 -4.09 27.10 -6.52
N ILE A 257 -5.06 26.21 -6.46
CA ILE A 257 -6.31 26.41 -5.70
C ILE A 257 -5.97 26.69 -4.21
N TYR A 258 -5.11 25.88 -3.62
CA TYR A 258 -4.66 26.04 -2.23
C TYR A 258 -4.03 27.41 -1.97
N PHE A 259 -3.10 27.82 -2.82
CA PHE A 259 -2.42 29.13 -2.68
C PHE A 259 -3.39 30.30 -2.67
N PHE A 260 -4.35 30.31 -3.61
CA PHE A 260 -5.36 31.38 -3.67
C PHE A 260 -6.33 31.32 -2.49
N LEU A 261 -6.74 30.13 -2.08
CA LEU A 261 -7.62 29.93 -0.95
C LEU A 261 -6.94 30.35 0.37
N ASP A 262 -5.68 29.94 0.59
CA ASP A 262 -4.92 30.33 1.78
C ASP A 262 -4.64 31.85 1.80
N SER A 263 -4.30 32.43 0.65
CA SER A 263 -4.10 33.87 0.52
C SER A 263 -5.37 34.67 0.83
N TRP A 264 -6.53 34.17 0.40
CA TRP A 264 -7.82 34.80 0.70
C TRP A 264 -8.15 34.72 2.20
N HIS A 265 -7.99 33.52 2.80
CA HIS A 265 -8.21 33.34 4.24
C HIS A 265 -7.24 34.17 5.07
N PHE A 266 -5.95 34.21 4.70
CA PHE A 266 -4.93 35.01 5.37
C PHE A 266 -5.32 36.48 5.45
N LYS A 267 -5.77 37.06 4.34
CA LYS A 267 -6.25 38.45 4.28
C LYS A 267 -7.54 38.66 5.06
N LYS A 268 -8.50 37.75 4.92
CA LYS A 268 -9.82 37.85 5.58
C LYS A 268 -9.72 37.72 7.09
N GLU A 269 -8.82 36.91 7.61
CA GLU A 269 -8.57 36.73 9.04
C GLU A 269 -7.82 37.94 9.65
N GLY A 270 -7.25 38.82 8.83
CA GLY A 270 -6.32 39.86 9.28
C GLY A 270 -5.12 39.22 9.99
N ALA A 271 -4.67 38.04 9.51
CA ALA A 271 -3.61 37.31 10.15
C ALA A 271 -2.30 38.10 10.13
N VAL A 272 -1.77 38.36 11.31
CA VAL A 272 -0.46 38.98 11.48
C VAL A 272 0.52 37.90 11.88
N VAL A 273 1.59 37.77 11.11
CA VAL A 273 2.66 36.81 11.42
C VAL A 273 3.28 37.23 12.75
N PRO A 274 3.27 36.38 13.78
CA PRO A 274 3.87 36.70 15.07
C PRO A 274 5.36 37.04 14.91
N ASP A 275 5.82 38.13 15.55
CA ASP A 275 7.24 38.49 15.64
C ASP A 275 7.73 38.21 17.07
N ASP A 276 7.87 36.96 17.41
CA ASP A 276 8.17 36.50 18.78
C ASP A 276 9.69 36.55 19.10
N GLY A 277 10.48 37.31 18.32
CA GLY A 277 11.90 37.63 18.63
C GLY A 277 12.90 36.48 18.45
N GLU A 278 12.58 35.26 18.73
CA GLU A 278 13.48 34.09 18.62
C GLU A 278 13.26 33.28 17.35
N LYS A 279 13.92 33.68 16.28
CA LYS A 279 13.95 32.85 15.04
C LYS A 279 14.97 31.73 15.20
N GLN A 280 14.50 30.53 15.46
CA GLN A 280 15.36 29.34 15.41
C GLN A 280 15.57 28.92 13.94
N PRO A 281 16.84 28.72 13.51
CA PRO A 281 17.12 28.30 12.15
C PRO A 281 16.52 26.94 11.87
N LEU A 282 16.03 26.74 10.63
CA LEU A 282 15.56 25.43 10.20
C LEU A 282 16.71 24.43 10.23
N ARG A 283 16.51 23.33 10.92
CA ARG A 283 17.48 22.24 11.02
C ARG A 283 16.77 20.89 10.83
N LEU A 284 17.27 20.10 9.91
CA LEU A 284 16.92 18.68 9.81
C LEU A 284 17.81 17.91 10.78
N VAL A 285 17.19 17.20 11.71
CA VAL A 285 17.87 16.33 12.70
C VAL A 285 17.63 14.90 12.29
N GLY A 286 18.62 14.02 12.50
CA GLY A 286 18.55 12.63 12.10
C GLY A 286 18.78 12.40 10.59
N THR A 287 19.53 13.30 9.95
CA THR A 287 19.80 13.31 8.48
C THR A 287 20.48 12.04 7.98
N TYR A 288 21.22 11.32 8.83
CA TYR A 288 21.79 10.01 8.47
C TYR A 288 20.72 8.96 8.10
N ASN A 289 19.49 9.15 8.52
CA ASN A 289 18.37 8.30 8.08
C ASN A 289 18.09 8.41 6.57
N PHE A 290 18.51 9.49 5.90
CA PHE A 290 18.46 9.56 4.44
C PHE A 290 19.41 8.55 3.77
N ILE A 291 20.50 8.14 4.44
CA ILE A 291 21.38 7.07 3.94
C ILE A 291 20.63 5.74 3.99
N PHE A 292 19.93 5.46 5.09
CA PHE A 292 19.11 4.25 5.22
C PHE A 292 17.93 4.27 4.21
N LEU A 293 17.30 5.44 4.01
CA LEU A 293 16.27 5.61 2.99
C LEU A 293 16.81 5.33 1.58
N GLY A 294 17.98 5.88 1.24
CA GLY A 294 18.67 5.58 -0.02
C GLY A 294 19.02 4.09 -0.17
N GLY A 295 19.39 3.45 0.93
CA GLY A 295 19.60 1.98 0.99
C GLY A 295 18.31 1.20 0.72
N ILE A 296 17.16 1.62 1.27
CA ILE A 296 15.83 1.04 0.98
C ILE A 296 15.51 1.15 -0.51
N VAL A 297 15.66 2.35 -1.09
CA VAL A 297 15.46 2.58 -2.53
C VAL A 297 16.38 1.66 -3.34
N GLY A 298 17.66 1.58 -2.98
CA GLY A 298 18.65 0.72 -3.62
C GLY A 298 18.30 -0.77 -3.54
N ALA A 299 17.83 -1.25 -2.40
CA ALA A 299 17.43 -2.65 -2.22
C ALA A 299 16.20 -3.02 -3.08
N VAL A 300 15.22 -2.12 -3.16
CA VAL A 300 14.04 -2.33 -4.02
C VAL A 300 14.44 -2.28 -5.50
N LEU A 301 15.25 -1.31 -5.91
CA LEU A 301 15.78 -1.26 -7.28
C LEU A 301 16.58 -2.51 -7.65
N MET A 302 17.43 -2.97 -6.74
CA MET A 302 18.21 -4.19 -6.92
C MET A 302 17.32 -5.40 -7.22
N SER A 303 16.22 -5.58 -6.48
CA SER A 303 15.31 -6.71 -6.70
C SER A 303 14.56 -6.65 -8.03
N GLY A 304 14.39 -5.46 -8.61
CA GLY A 304 13.75 -5.30 -9.91
C GLY A 304 14.71 -5.44 -11.13
N VAL A 305 16.02 -5.53 -10.89
CA VAL A 305 17.03 -5.59 -11.97
C VAL A 305 17.81 -6.92 -11.97
N LEU A 306 18.03 -7.51 -10.78
CA LEU A 306 18.78 -8.76 -10.66
C LEU A 306 17.88 -9.97 -10.91
N GLU A 307 18.42 -10.95 -11.63
CA GLU A 307 17.83 -12.28 -11.81
C GLU A 307 18.84 -13.32 -11.33
N ILE A 308 18.70 -13.78 -10.08
CA ILE A 308 19.67 -14.68 -9.43
C ILE A 308 19.17 -16.14 -9.46
N GLY A 309 17.87 -16.34 -9.62
CA GLY A 309 17.21 -17.65 -9.53
C GLY A 309 16.10 -17.65 -8.49
N GLU A 310 15.54 -18.82 -8.21
CA GLU A 310 14.39 -18.99 -7.32
C GLU A 310 14.71 -19.94 -6.17
N ILE A 311 14.08 -19.71 -5.02
CA ILE A 311 14.09 -20.63 -3.86
C ILE A 311 12.66 -21.09 -3.64
N ASN A 312 12.49 -22.40 -3.54
CA ASN A 312 11.23 -23.00 -3.14
C ASN A 312 11.13 -22.96 -1.60
N THR A 313 10.13 -22.25 -1.09
CA THR A 313 9.84 -22.17 0.35
C THR A 313 8.42 -22.65 0.60
N LEU A 314 8.26 -23.81 1.20
CA LEU A 314 6.95 -24.43 1.49
C LEU A 314 6.06 -24.60 0.24
N GLY A 315 6.65 -24.94 -0.90
CA GLY A 315 5.95 -25.08 -2.18
C GLY A 315 5.86 -23.78 -2.99
N VAL A 316 6.10 -22.62 -2.39
CA VAL A 316 6.06 -21.32 -3.08
C VAL A 316 7.43 -21.00 -3.66
N HIS A 317 7.50 -20.82 -4.96
CA HIS A 317 8.70 -20.38 -5.65
C HIS A 317 8.81 -18.86 -5.56
N ARG A 318 9.94 -18.39 -5.01
CA ARG A 318 10.19 -16.96 -4.85
C ARG A 318 11.62 -16.61 -5.25
N ALA A 319 11.78 -15.53 -5.99
CA ALA A 319 13.08 -15.09 -6.48
C ALA A 319 14.06 -14.77 -5.34
N VAL A 320 15.34 -15.16 -5.50
CA VAL A 320 16.40 -14.90 -4.51
C VAL A 320 16.56 -13.42 -4.23
N GLN A 321 16.48 -12.59 -5.28
CA GLN A 321 16.59 -11.13 -5.17
C GLN A 321 15.49 -10.52 -4.29
N ASP A 322 14.30 -11.10 -4.23
CA ASP A 322 13.22 -10.65 -3.36
C ASP A 322 13.52 -10.92 -1.88
N TRP A 323 14.12 -12.08 -1.58
CA TRP A 323 14.60 -12.38 -0.24
C TRP A 323 15.72 -11.44 0.20
N LEU A 324 16.67 -11.14 -0.71
CA LEU A 324 17.76 -10.19 -0.45
C LEU A 324 17.23 -8.77 -0.21
N ARG A 325 16.22 -8.34 -0.98
CA ARG A 325 15.52 -7.08 -0.75
C ARG A 325 14.94 -7.03 0.66
N ASP A 326 14.13 -8.01 1.01
CA ASP A 326 13.41 -8.03 2.29
C ASP A 326 14.37 -8.06 3.49
N ILE A 327 15.42 -8.86 3.42
CA ILE A 327 16.48 -8.91 4.43
C ILE A 327 17.19 -7.54 4.53
N SER A 328 17.51 -6.93 3.38
CA SER A 328 18.14 -5.60 3.35
C SER A 328 17.26 -4.53 3.98
N LEU A 329 15.97 -4.55 3.70
CA LEU A 329 14.99 -3.63 4.30
C LEU A 329 14.92 -3.79 5.83
N ILE A 330 14.91 -5.03 6.33
CA ILE A 330 14.91 -5.31 7.76
C ILE A 330 16.20 -4.80 8.40
N VAL A 331 17.36 -5.10 7.80
CA VAL A 331 18.66 -4.64 8.32
C VAL A 331 18.74 -3.12 8.38
N LEU A 332 18.32 -2.43 7.31
CA LEU A 332 18.31 -0.96 7.25
C LEU A 332 17.37 -0.34 8.30
N GLY A 333 16.17 -0.92 8.50
CA GLY A 333 15.25 -0.50 9.54
C GLY A 333 15.82 -0.69 10.95
N VAL A 334 16.44 -1.85 11.23
CA VAL A 334 17.10 -2.12 12.50
C VAL A 334 18.29 -1.18 12.72
N LEU A 335 19.12 -0.95 11.72
CA LEU A 335 20.23 0.02 11.79
C LEU A 335 19.72 1.44 12.08
N SER A 336 18.61 1.85 11.48
CA SER A 336 17.97 3.12 11.81
C SER A 336 17.50 3.20 13.26
N LEU A 337 16.94 2.10 13.82
CA LEU A 337 16.54 2.04 15.23
C LEU A 337 17.74 2.15 16.17
N TRP A 338 18.84 1.49 15.82
CA TRP A 338 20.06 1.50 16.62
C TRP A 338 20.80 2.85 16.54
N ALA A 339 20.92 3.42 15.35
CA ALA A 339 21.66 4.67 15.11
C ALA A 339 20.90 5.91 15.58
N THR A 340 19.56 5.87 15.62
CA THR A 340 18.74 7.04 15.96
C THR A 340 18.41 7.06 17.46
N PRO A 341 18.85 8.10 18.22
CA PRO A 341 18.49 8.26 19.61
C PRO A 341 16.97 8.24 19.80
N TRP A 342 16.53 7.51 20.84
CA TRP A 342 15.09 7.39 21.10
C TRP A 342 14.43 8.73 21.43
N THR A 343 15.17 9.63 22.08
CA THR A 343 14.73 11.02 22.37
C THR A 343 14.30 11.77 21.10
N LEU A 344 15.01 11.56 19.97
CA LEU A 344 14.62 12.18 18.69
C LEU A 344 13.28 11.63 18.19
N ARG A 345 13.03 10.34 18.38
CA ARG A 345 11.76 9.69 18.03
C ARG A 345 10.63 10.15 18.95
N GLU A 346 10.89 10.33 20.24
CA GLU A 346 9.93 10.89 21.19
C GLU A 346 9.57 12.34 20.85
N GLU A 347 10.55 13.16 20.49
CA GLU A 347 10.30 14.53 20.02
C GLU A 347 9.49 14.56 18.72
N ASN A 348 9.62 13.54 17.87
CA ASN A 348 8.80 13.34 16.65
C ASN A 348 7.45 12.64 16.97
N GLU A 349 7.17 12.38 18.26
CA GLU A 349 5.97 11.67 18.71
C GLU A 349 5.76 10.33 17.99
N PHE A 350 6.86 9.63 17.71
CA PHE A 350 6.85 8.36 17.03
C PHE A 350 6.15 7.28 17.87
N SER A 351 5.20 6.57 17.28
CA SER A 351 4.55 5.42 17.89
C SER A 351 4.46 4.26 16.90
N TRP A 352 4.46 3.04 17.40
CA TRP A 352 4.33 1.83 16.57
C TRP A 352 2.89 1.52 16.18
N PHE A 353 1.94 2.20 16.78
CA PHE A 353 0.52 1.90 16.60
C PHE A 353 0.08 1.87 15.12
N PRO A 354 0.43 2.88 14.28
CA PRO A 354 -0.02 2.89 12.89
C PRO A 354 0.46 1.67 12.08
N ILE A 355 1.71 1.28 12.23
CA ILE A 355 2.24 0.13 11.47
C ILE A 355 1.72 -1.21 11.99
N ILE A 356 1.46 -1.31 13.30
CA ILE A 356 0.83 -2.49 13.90
C ILE A 356 -0.61 -2.63 13.40
N GLU A 357 -1.37 -1.54 13.37
CA GLU A 357 -2.74 -1.53 12.85
C GLU A 357 -2.77 -1.99 11.40
N VAL A 358 -1.91 -1.42 10.55
CA VAL A 358 -1.78 -1.82 9.14
C VAL A 358 -1.44 -3.31 9.03
N ALA A 359 -0.47 -3.82 9.80
CA ALA A 359 -0.09 -5.23 9.74
C ALA A 359 -1.27 -6.16 10.06
N TYR A 360 -2.03 -5.88 11.12
CA TYR A 360 -3.19 -6.70 11.48
C TYR A 360 -4.35 -6.61 10.47
N LEU A 361 -4.59 -5.44 9.89
CA LEU A 361 -5.66 -5.28 8.92
C LEU A 361 -5.32 -5.95 7.59
N PHE A 362 -4.10 -5.75 7.12
CA PHE A 362 -3.69 -6.25 5.82
C PHE A 362 -3.56 -7.76 5.76
N ILE A 363 -3.17 -8.46 6.84
CA ILE A 363 -3.20 -9.94 6.82
C ILE A 363 -4.62 -10.46 6.57
N GLY A 364 -5.64 -9.83 7.19
CA GLY A 364 -7.03 -10.17 6.94
C GLY A 364 -7.48 -9.85 5.52
N ILE A 365 -7.08 -8.69 4.99
CA ILE A 365 -7.38 -8.28 3.61
C ILE A 365 -6.74 -9.27 2.63
N PHE A 366 -5.44 -9.55 2.73
CA PHE A 366 -4.72 -10.42 1.81
C PHE A 366 -5.29 -11.84 1.79
N ILE A 367 -5.61 -12.41 2.94
CA ILE A 367 -6.23 -13.74 3.00
C ILE A 367 -7.63 -13.71 2.38
N THR A 368 -8.47 -12.74 2.77
CA THR A 368 -9.87 -12.72 2.32
C THR A 368 -10.03 -12.37 0.84
N MET A 369 -9.07 -11.69 0.21
CA MET A 369 -9.16 -11.33 -1.21
C MET A 369 -8.76 -12.46 -2.18
N ILE A 370 -8.16 -13.57 -1.70
CA ILE A 370 -7.71 -14.69 -2.56
C ILE A 370 -8.80 -15.12 -3.56
N PRO A 371 -10.04 -15.44 -3.15
CA PRO A 371 -11.07 -15.85 -4.11
C PRO A 371 -11.37 -14.79 -5.15
N CYS A 372 -11.38 -13.50 -4.76
CA CYS A 372 -11.66 -12.41 -5.68
C CYS A 372 -10.59 -12.31 -6.76
N LEU A 373 -9.30 -12.42 -6.37
CA LEU A 373 -8.19 -12.36 -7.33
C LEU A 373 -8.22 -13.55 -8.29
N LEU A 374 -8.47 -14.76 -7.80
CA LEU A 374 -8.58 -15.97 -8.61
C LEU A 374 -9.74 -15.88 -9.61
N LEU A 375 -10.92 -15.44 -9.15
CA LEU A 375 -12.09 -15.22 -10.00
C LEU A 375 -11.86 -14.18 -11.09
N LEU A 376 -11.13 -13.10 -10.78
CA LEU A 376 -10.79 -12.06 -11.76
C LEU A 376 -9.75 -12.54 -12.76
N LYS A 377 -8.75 -13.31 -12.32
CA LYS A 377 -7.74 -13.93 -13.21
C LYS A 377 -8.36 -14.92 -14.19
N ALA A 378 -9.47 -15.59 -13.81
CA ALA A 378 -10.20 -16.48 -14.71
C ALA A 378 -10.86 -15.74 -15.91
N GLY A 379 -10.92 -14.40 -15.87
CA GLY A 379 -11.39 -13.60 -16.98
C GLY A 379 -12.86 -13.82 -17.32
N PRO A 380 -13.22 -13.90 -18.62
CA PRO A 380 -14.59 -14.12 -19.06
C PRO A 380 -15.19 -15.46 -18.60
N ASP A 381 -14.35 -16.43 -18.26
CA ASP A 381 -14.77 -17.75 -17.78
C ASP A 381 -15.06 -17.78 -16.25
N GLY A 382 -14.73 -16.70 -15.55
CA GLY A 382 -14.94 -16.55 -14.10
C GLY A 382 -16.30 -15.94 -13.75
N ALA A 383 -16.70 -16.07 -12.46
CA ALA A 383 -17.96 -15.51 -11.96
C ALA A 383 -18.00 -13.95 -11.97
N PHE A 384 -16.88 -13.29 -12.19
CA PHE A 384 -16.79 -11.82 -12.37
C PHE A 384 -16.84 -11.36 -13.84
N ALA A 385 -17.21 -12.21 -14.80
CA ALA A 385 -17.34 -11.86 -16.22
C ALA A 385 -18.17 -10.58 -16.42
N PHE A 386 -19.24 -10.38 -15.65
CA PHE A 386 -20.06 -9.18 -15.71
C PHE A 386 -19.30 -7.87 -15.39
N LEU A 387 -18.32 -7.93 -14.47
CA LEU A 387 -17.48 -6.78 -14.12
C LEU A 387 -16.51 -6.47 -15.27
N ILE A 388 -15.91 -7.50 -15.84
CA ILE A 388 -15.02 -7.41 -17.00
C ILE A 388 -15.76 -6.80 -18.20
N GLU A 389 -17.01 -7.22 -18.43
CA GLU A 389 -17.85 -6.67 -19.51
C GLU A 389 -18.26 -5.21 -19.26
N ALA A 390 -18.39 -4.79 -18.01
CA ALA A 390 -18.77 -3.42 -17.65
C ALA A 390 -17.61 -2.42 -17.73
N VAL A 391 -16.35 -2.87 -17.51
CA VAL A 391 -15.18 -2.00 -17.42
C VAL A 391 -14.29 -2.20 -18.65
N LYS A 392 -14.60 -1.51 -19.76
CA LYS A 392 -13.93 -1.71 -21.05
C LYS A 392 -12.92 -0.63 -21.41
N GLU A 393 -13.23 0.62 -21.12
CA GLU A 393 -12.43 1.77 -21.53
C GLU A 393 -11.50 2.23 -20.38
N PRO A 394 -10.36 2.90 -20.68
CA PRO A 394 -9.43 3.38 -19.64
C PRO A 394 -10.11 4.26 -18.60
N PHE A 395 -11.02 5.16 -19.01
CA PHE A 395 -11.74 6.02 -18.06
C PHE A 395 -12.67 5.23 -17.12
N HIS A 396 -13.23 4.08 -17.55
CA HIS A 396 -13.98 3.19 -16.66
C HIS A 396 -13.06 2.64 -15.58
N TYR A 397 -11.87 2.16 -15.95
CA TYR A 397 -10.87 1.69 -14.99
C TYR A 397 -10.46 2.78 -13.99
N PHE A 398 -10.23 4.02 -14.47
CA PHE A 398 -9.88 5.15 -13.60
C PHE A 398 -10.98 5.45 -12.57
N TRP A 399 -12.24 5.61 -13.02
CA TRP A 399 -13.33 6.00 -12.14
C TRP A 399 -13.81 4.87 -11.25
N VAL A 400 -13.93 3.65 -11.74
CA VAL A 400 -14.41 2.51 -10.92
C VAL A 400 -13.36 2.12 -9.88
N THR A 401 -12.08 2.00 -10.27
CA THR A 401 -10.98 1.83 -9.33
C THR A 401 -10.97 2.96 -8.30
N GLY A 402 -11.09 4.19 -8.77
CA GLY A 402 -11.07 5.36 -7.90
C GLY A 402 -12.21 5.39 -6.90
N ILE A 403 -13.45 5.21 -7.33
CA ILE A 403 -14.61 5.21 -6.43
C ILE A 403 -14.47 4.13 -5.35
N LEU A 404 -14.03 2.94 -5.73
CA LEU A 404 -13.79 1.88 -4.75
C LEU A 404 -12.63 2.22 -3.81
N SER A 405 -11.51 2.74 -4.33
CA SER A 405 -10.37 3.20 -3.53
C SER A 405 -10.76 4.26 -2.49
N ALA A 406 -11.71 5.13 -2.83
CA ALA A 406 -12.18 6.16 -1.92
C ALA A 406 -12.79 5.61 -0.62
N PHE A 407 -13.33 4.39 -0.65
CA PHE A 407 -14.10 3.81 0.46
C PHE A 407 -13.53 2.49 1.02
N LEU A 408 -12.66 1.81 0.25
CA LEU A 408 -12.24 0.45 0.60
C LEU A 408 -10.76 0.30 0.97
N ASP A 409 -9.94 1.28 0.84
CA ASP A 409 -8.48 1.23 0.82
C ASP A 409 -7.93 1.05 -0.61
N ASN A 410 -6.86 1.77 -0.90
CA ASN A 410 -6.30 1.87 -2.25
C ASN A 410 -5.52 0.62 -2.69
N ALA A 411 -4.88 -0.09 -1.78
CA ALA A 411 -4.02 -1.22 -2.10
C ALA A 411 -4.81 -2.46 -2.60
N PRO A 412 -5.82 -2.97 -1.88
CA PRO A 412 -6.63 -4.10 -2.38
C PRO A 412 -7.43 -3.70 -3.62
N THR A 413 -7.86 -2.46 -3.72
CA THR A 413 -8.57 -1.95 -4.91
C THR A 413 -7.67 -2.00 -6.15
N TYR A 414 -6.42 -1.58 -6.02
CA TYR A 414 -5.44 -1.69 -7.10
C TYR A 414 -5.30 -3.13 -7.60
N LEU A 415 -5.04 -4.09 -6.69
CA LEU A 415 -4.89 -5.50 -7.08
C LEU A 415 -6.13 -6.07 -7.73
N THR A 416 -7.32 -5.69 -7.27
CA THR A 416 -8.59 -6.08 -7.88
C THR A 416 -8.65 -5.66 -9.35
N PHE A 417 -8.39 -4.39 -9.67
CA PHE A 417 -8.47 -3.92 -11.06
C PHE A 417 -7.25 -4.27 -11.91
N PHE A 418 -6.09 -4.43 -11.30
CA PHE A 418 -4.92 -5.00 -11.97
C PHE A 418 -5.21 -6.41 -12.48
N ASN A 419 -5.75 -7.29 -11.62
CA ASN A 419 -6.15 -8.64 -12.02
C ASN A 419 -7.37 -8.63 -12.97
N THR A 420 -8.28 -7.67 -12.85
CA THR A 420 -9.37 -7.47 -13.84
C THR A 420 -8.79 -7.18 -15.22
N ALA A 421 -7.79 -6.31 -15.34
CA ALA A 421 -7.15 -6.01 -16.61
C ALA A 421 -6.39 -7.22 -17.17
N LEU A 422 -5.65 -7.96 -16.33
CA LEU A 422 -5.00 -9.20 -16.75
C LEU A 422 -6.00 -10.25 -17.24
N GLY A 423 -7.09 -10.47 -16.51
CA GLY A 423 -8.16 -11.39 -16.90
C GLY A 423 -8.90 -10.96 -18.16
N SER A 424 -9.05 -9.63 -18.38
CA SER A 424 -9.72 -9.09 -19.57
C SER A 424 -8.91 -9.22 -20.85
N PHE A 425 -7.59 -8.91 -20.76
CA PHE A 425 -6.74 -8.82 -21.95
C PHE A 425 -5.86 -10.03 -22.19
N TYR A 426 -5.55 -10.78 -21.14
CA TYR A 426 -4.51 -11.82 -21.16
C TYR A 426 -4.96 -13.09 -20.40
N SER A 427 -6.27 -13.42 -20.44
CA SER A 427 -6.81 -14.62 -19.79
C SER A 427 -6.06 -15.87 -20.20
N GLY A 428 -5.68 -16.70 -19.20
CA GLY A 428 -4.92 -17.92 -19.40
C GLY A 428 -3.41 -17.75 -19.63
N MET A 429 -2.92 -16.48 -19.68
CA MET A 429 -1.48 -16.21 -19.80
C MET A 429 -0.85 -16.10 -18.41
N PRO A 430 0.36 -16.68 -18.18
CA PRO A 430 1.09 -16.49 -16.93
C PRO A 430 1.38 -15.01 -16.66
N GLU A 431 1.35 -14.61 -15.38
CA GLU A 431 1.54 -13.21 -14.96
C GLU A 431 2.88 -12.64 -15.42
N ALA A 432 3.96 -13.43 -15.35
CA ALA A 432 5.29 -13.04 -15.83
C ALA A 432 5.33 -12.65 -17.32
N ALA A 433 4.42 -13.17 -18.14
CA ALA A 433 4.31 -12.83 -19.56
C ALA A 433 3.28 -11.72 -19.82
N SER A 434 2.19 -11.67 -19.07
CA SER A 434 1.09 -10.74 -19.30
C SER A 434 1.37 -9.33 -18.75
N VAL A 435 2.09 -9.20 -17.63
CA VAL A 435 2.39 -7.89 -17.01
C VAL A 435 3.30 -7.01 -17.90
N PRO A 436 4.37 -7.53 -18.54
CA PRO A 436 5.13 -6.74 -19.52
C PRO A 436 4.26 -6.21 -20.68
N LEU A 437 3.31 -6.99 -21.16
CA LEU A 437 2.37 -6.55 -22.20
C LEU A 437 1.38 -5.50 -21.68
N LEU A 438 0.92 -5.63 -20.44
CA LEU A 438 0.07 -4.60 -19.81
C LEU A 438 0.83 -3.28 -19.63
N MET A 439 2.14 -3.33 -19.34
CA MET A 439 2.99 -2.14 -19.21
C MET A 439 3.26 -1.43 -20.55
N THR A 440 3.19 -2.14 -21.67
CA THR A 440 3.51 -1.63 -23.01
C THR A 440 2.26 -1.45 -23.87
N ASP A 441 1.62 -2.53 -24.27
CA ASP A 441 0.50 -2.52 -25.23
C ASP A 441 -0.78 -1.94 -24.64
N ARG A 442 -0.97 -2.08 -23.32
CA ARG A 442 -2.15 -1.58 -22.58
C ARG A 442 -1.76 -0.58 -21.49
N MET A 443 -0.68 0.16 -21.70
CA MET A 443 -0.13 1.11 -20.73
C MET A 443 -1.19 2.06 -20.16
N ILE A 444 -2.08 2.58 -20.99
CA ILE A 444 -3.11 3.52 -20.57
C ILE A 444 -4.09 2.93 -19.53
N TYR A 445 -4.37 1.62 -19.60
CA TYR A 445 -5.21 0.94 -18.61
C TYR A 445 -4.50 0.82 -17.26
N LEU A 446 -3.22 0.45 -17.27
CA LEU A 446 -2.43 0.38 -16.03
C LEU A 446 -2.22 1.78 -15.43
N GLN A 447 -2.06 2.83 -16.25
CA GLN A 447 -2.05 4.22 -15.79
C GLN A 447 -3.39 4.61 -15.14
N ALA A 448 -4.51 4.24 -15.75
CA ALA A 448 -5.85 4.50 -15.23
C ALA A 448 -6.08 3.80 -13.88
N ILE A 449 -5.71 2.53 -13.75
CA ILE A 449 -5.79 1.76 -12.51
C ILE A 449 -4.91 2.39 -11.43
N SER A 450 -3.65 2.67 -11.76
CA SER A 450 -2.66 3.21 -10.81
C SER A 450 -3.07 4.58 -10.30
N THR A 451 -3.47 5.49 -11.20
CA THR A 451 -3.90 6.84 -10.83
C THR A 451 -5.25 6.83 -10.12
N GLY A 452 -6.19 5.99 -10.55
CA GLY A 452 -7.46 5.78 -9.88
C GLY A 452 -7.26 5.32 -8.44
N ALA A 453 -6.46 4.27 -8.23
CA ALA A 453 -6.19 3.76 -6.89
C ALA A 453 -5.54 4.80 -5.98
N VAL A 454 -4.47 5.47 -6.44
CA VAL A 454 -3.70 6.41 -5.61
C VAL A 454 -4.45 7.73 -5.37
N PHE A 455 -4.99 8.37 -6.43
CA PHE A 455 -5.56 9.69 -6.29
C PHE A 455 -6.87 9.71 -5.51
N PHE A 456 -7.73 8.72 -5.73
CA PHE A 456 -9.01 8.65 -5.02
C PHE A 456 -8.88 8.20 -3.57
N GLY A 457 -7.75 7.63 -3.17
CA GLY A 457 -7.43 7.43 -1.76
C GLY A 457 -7.57 8.72 -0.94
N ALA A 458 -7.39 9.89 -1.59
CA ALA A 458 -7.58 11.20 -0.99
C ALA A 458 -9.05 11.58 -0.74
N VAL A 459 -10.03 10.94 -1.38
CA VAL A 459 -11.44 11.35 -1.35
C VAL A 459 -12.09 11.18 0.01
N SER A 460 -11.61 10.25 0.81
CA SER A 460 -12.12 10.02 2.17
C SER A 460 -10.98 9.83 3.20
N TYR A 461 -11.33 9.82 4.49
CA TYR A 461 -10.35 9.52 5.54
C TYR A 461 -9.90 8.06 5.57
N ILE A 462 -10.67 7.15 4.99
CA ILE A 462 -10.43 5.70 5.01
C ILE A 462 -9.82 5.16 3.71
N GLY A 463 -9.78 5.96 2.65
CA GLY A 463 -9.25 5.53 1.36
C GLY A 463 -7.73 5.31 1.34
N ASN A 464 -7.00 5.83 2.35
CA ASN A 464 -5.58 5.55 2.54
C ASN A 464 -5.20 5.76 4.02
N ALA A 465 -4.39 4.88 4.59
CA ALA A 465 -4.00 4.87 5.99
C ALA A 465 -3.45 6.22 6.53
N PRO A 466 -2.57 6.97 5.83
CA PRO A 466 -2.05 8.24 6.31
C PRO A 466 -3.13 9.33 6.48
N ASN A 467 -4.27 9.24 5.82
CA ASN A 467 -5.34 10.24 5.92
C ASN A 467 -5.89 10.34 7.34
N PHE A 468 -6.20 9.18 7.92
CA PHE A 468 -6.72 9.10 9.28
C PHE A 468 -5.68 9.54 10.32
N MET A 469 -4.41 9.16 10.12
CA MET A 469 -3.29 9.57 10.96
C MET A 469 -3.13 11.11 10.96
N VAL A 470 -3.11 11.74 9.79
CA VAL A 470 -3.00 13.20 9.65
C VAL A 470 -4.19 13.90 10.32
N ARG A 471 -5.41 13.37 10.11
CA ARG A 471 -6.62 13.88 10.77
C ARG A 471 -6.50 13.83 12.30
N SER A 472 -6.02 12.71 12.86
CA SER A 472 -5.87 12.54 14.30
C SER A 472 -4.84 13.51 14.88
N ILE A 473 -3.66 13.62 14.28
CA ILE A 473 -2.61 14.56 14.68
C ILE A 473 -3.13 16.02 14.64
N ALA A 474 -3.87 16.36 13.60
CA ALA A 474 -4.45 17.70 13.48
C ALA A 474 -5.50 17.97 14.56
N ALA A 475 -6.34 16.99 14.90
CA ALA A 475 -7.33 17.11 15.96
C ALA A 475 -6.67 17.24 17.34
N GLU A 476 -5.62 16.47 17.64
CA GLU A 476 -4.81 16.57 18.86
C GLU A 476 -4.15 17.96 19.00
N SER A 477 -3.74 18.59 17.90
CA SER A 477 -3.21 19.95 17.87
C SER A 477 -4.28 21.06 17.92
N GLY A 478 -5.55 20.70 18.22
CA GLY A 478 -6.65 21.66 18.34
C GLY A 478 -7.26 22.14 17.01
N THR A 479 -6.94 21.49 15.89
CA THR A 479 -7.58 21.79 14.61
C THR A 479 -8.90 21.06 14.48
N THR A 480 -10.00 21.78 14.32
CA THR A 480 -11.32 21.18 14.11
C THR A 480 -11.39 20.54 12.72
N MET A 481 -11.42 19.21 12.66
CA MET A 481 -11.53 18.49 11.40
C MET A 481 -13.00 18.20 11.04
N PRO A 482 -13.37 18.20 9.76
CA PRO A 482 -14.71 17.91 9.32
C PRO A 482 -15.09 16.45 9.63
N SER A 483 -16.40 16.20 9.78
CA SER A 483 -16.92 14.84 9.83
C SER A 483 -16.60 14.10 8.53
N PHE A 484 -16.72 12.78 8.51
CA PHE A 484 -16.46 11.96 7.33
C PHE A 484 -17.20 12.45 6.08
N PHE A 485 -18.51 12.60 6.17
CA PHE A 485 -19.31 13.15 5.07
C PHE A 485 -19.04 14.63 4.81
N GLY A 486 -18.75 15.40 5.86
CA GLY A 486 -18.36 16.81 5.71
C GLY A 486 -17.06 17.00 4.92
N TYR A 487 -16.12 16.09 5.09
CA TYR A 487 -14.87 16.07 4.31
C TYR A 487 -15.15 15.79 2.83
N ILE A 488 -15.92 14.74 2.53
CA ILE A 488 -16.27 14.36 1.15
C ILE A 488 -17.06 15.49 0.46
N LEU A 489 -18.16 15.94 1.07
CA LEU A 489 -19.10 16.88 0.43
C LEU A 489 -18.54 18.29 0.27
N LYS A 490 -17.78 18.78 1.27
CA LYS A 490 -17.30 20.18 1.29
C LYS A 490 -15.94 20.37 0.62
N TYR A 491 -15.12 19.31 0.56
CA TYR A 491 -13.75 19.41 0.05
C TYR A 491 -13.49 18.47 -1.11
N SER A 492 -13.71 17.17 -0.96
CA SER A 492 -13.35 16.21 -2.00
C SER A 492 -14.16 16.39 -3.27
N LEU A 493 -15.50 16.50 -3.16
CA LEU A 493 -16.36 16.77 -4.33
C LEU A 493 -16.11 18.13 -4.96
N VAL A 494 -15.67 19.11 -4.18
CA VAL A 494 -15.45 20.48 -4.68
C VAL A 494 -14.09 20.63 -5.35
N PHE A 495 -13.05 20.00 -4.85
CA PHE A 495 -11.67 20.24 -5.30
C PHE A 495 -11.05 19.03 -6.01
N LEU A 496 -11.23 17.80 -5.48
CA LEU A 496 -10.63 16.60 -6.08
C LEU A 496 -11.40 16.15 -7.32
N ILE A 497 -12.72 16.01 -7.23
CA ILE A 497 -13.50 15.47 -8.36
C ILE A 497 -13.35 16.33 -9.62
N PRO A 498 -13.39 17.67 -9.58
CA PRO A 498 -13.09 18.48 -10.77
C PRO A 498 -11.67 18.27 -11.31
N SER A 499 -10.67 18.11 -10.41
CA SER A 499 -9.30 17.81 -10.83
C SER A 499 -9.18 16.44 -11.51
N PHE A 500 -9.95 15.44 -11.07
CA PHE A 500 -10.00 14.12 -11.69
C PHE A 500 -10.73 14.10 -13.03
N VAL A 501 -11.78 14.94 -13.18
CA VAL A 501 -12.41 15.16 -14.49
C VAL A 501 -11.41 15.76 -15.48
N ILE A 502 -10.59 16.73 -15.05
CA ILE A 502 -9.52 17.30 -15.89
C ILE A 502 -8.54 16.20 -16.33
N VAL A 503 -8.11 15.33 -15.41
CA VAL A 503 -7.23 14.18 -15.72
C VAL A 503 -7.89 13.26 -16.76
N THR A 504 -9.16 12.93 -16.55
CA THR A 504 -9.92 12.07 -17.49
C THR A 504 -9.97 12.67 -18.89
N LEU A 505 -10.25 13.96 -19.00
CA LEU A 505 -10.36 14.65 -20.31
C LEU A 505 -9.01 14.79 -21.03
N ILE A 506 -7.89 14.79 -20.29
CA ILE A 506 -6.54 14.95 -20.89
C ILE A 506 -5.93 13.60 -21.25
N PHE A 507 -6.14 12.56 -20.44
CA PHE A 507 -5.36 11.33 -20.54
C PHE A 507 -6.18 10.07 -20.84
N PHE A 508 -7.48 10.06 -20.56
CA PHE A 508 -8.38 8.90 -20.70
C PHE A 508 -9.60 9.22 -21.56
#